data_4a1f8f36117b711b6d701c09b0480526
#
_entry.id   4a1f8f36117b711b6d701c09b0480526
#
_cell.length_a   1.000
_cell.length_b   1.000
_cell.length_c   1.000
_cell.angle_alpha   90.00
_cell.angle_beta   90.00
_cell.angle_gamma   90.00
#
_symmetry.space_group_name_H-M   'P 1'
#
loop_
_entity.id
_entity.type
_entity.pdbx_description
1 polymer ?
#
loop_
_entity_poly.entity_id
_entity_poly.type
_entity_poly.pdbx_seq_one_letter_code
_entity_poly.pdbx_strand_id
1 'polypeptide(L)'
;MAATQDYKPGDIPLEEQDDRRLFCKYHYKGVLIVVIPILLGPMFLGHPIMIYRFMYISLCLLLYYILNLMARGAVAFIYITFIPVLGIAGSKHVSISYYTDLIFLVYGSVMLGIMMDSSRLSERLAMRVIAFVGSSLKLLQIFLAISVIIMTALINPTIAAAIWMKVAQAVITEYDNAGVVKMNSEEKRYEVGSKPYPTRPVIGIYITCCYSATLAGCLSPFVNPNGVISSSFEGDLPIGKLLMIMAGPAILGIVVMIFWIQVLFLGLFGGSVKRDLAELDGNQNNFKATIAERKLALGPWTIYPILALILIIIACFLAATRKPIIYMGWDDLDNSIESGLSVPSIGMAILFFAIPANYYFCKYYVCRQPVKEGTANSLVSWKAVNNNTPWGEIFMLGAGFAAAFCSQASGLNAYVADSMKEHTGEGSGTFKFISGALYGTLLTMLSPATAVCRLSLPTLMKGGSTFSLPLATALHNQFLLPISTPSNTIIAGWGNIRPFQFMLAGSVIAIFMLIAIAGMTAIISFS
;
A
#
# COMPACT_ATOMS: atom_id res chain seq x y z
N MET A 1 -8.97 31.69 -7.09
CA MET A 1 -8.73 32.69 -6.05
C MET A 1 -8.92 32.00 -4.72
N ALA A 2 -7.84 31.63 -4.05
CA ALA A 2 -7.88 31.09 -2.71
C ALA A 2 -8.13 32.25 -1.76
N ALA A 3 -9.23 32.19 -1.00
CA ALA A 3 -9.46 33.11 0.09
C ALA A 3 -8.31 32.94 1.09
N THR A 4 -7.45 33.92 1.17
CA THR A 4 -6.57 34.14 2.31
C THR A 4 -7.50 34.27 3.51
N GLN A 5 -7.57 33.23 4.37
CA GLN A 5 -8.16 33.41 5.69
C GLN A 5 -7.34 34.51 6.36
N ASP A 6 -8.01 35.67 6.58
CA ASP A 6 -7.46 36.75 7.34
C ASP A 6 -7.02 36.23 8.71
N TYR A 7 -5.72 36.13 8.86
CA TYR A 7 -5.09 35.92 10.15
C TYR A 7 -5.41 37.17 10.97
N LYS A 8 -6.31 37.10 11.93
CA LYS A 8 -6.51 38.14 12.91
C LYS A 8 -5.34 38.07 13.89
N PRO A 9 -4.39 39.00 13.83
CA PRO A 9 -3.36 39.11 14.85
C PRO A 9 -4.03 39.77 16.05
N GLY A 10 -4.45 39.02 17.02
CA GLY A 10 -5.13 39.63 18.14
C GLY A 10 -5.49 38.78 19.33
N ASP A 11 -5.38 37.45 19.19
CA ASP A 11 -5.89 36.57 20.24
C ASP A 11 -4.85 36.13 21.29
N ILE A 12 -3.57 36.52 21.15
CA ILE A 12 -2.53 36.27 22.16
C ILE A 12 -1.71 37.56 22.34
N PRO A 13 -1.61 38.13 23.57
CA PRO A 13 -0.78 39.28 23.84
C PRO A 13 0.68 39.03 23.42
N LEU A 14 1.28 39.99 22.71
CA LEU A 14 2.67 39.90 22.22
C LEU A 14 3.69 39.68 23.36
N GLU A 15 3.36 40.06 24.58
CA GLU A 15 4.22 39.91 25.76
C GLU A 15 4.30 38.47 26.33
N GLU A 16 3.36 37.57 25.96
CA GLU A 16 3.34 36.18 26.41
C GLU A 16 3.84 35.16 25.36
N GLN A 17 4.24 35.61 24.16
CA GLN A 17 4.66 34.72 23.09
C GLN A 17 6.14 34.36 23.21
N ASP A 18 6.42 33.11 23.53
CA ASP A 18 7.76 32.54 23.30
C ASP A 18 7.95 32.29 21.79
N ASP A 19 8.43 33.31 21.10
CA ASP A 19 8.62 33.31 19.62
C ASP A 19 9.42 32.11 19.13
N ARG A 20 10.38 31.62 19.93
CA ARG A 20 11.19 30.43 19.59
C ARG A 20 10.36 29.16 19.61
N ARG A 21 9.48 28.99 20.61
CA ARG A 21 8.58 27.83 20.69
C ARG A 21 7.54 27.85 19.60
N LEU A 22 6.98 29.01 19.29
CA LEU A 22 6.01 29.17 18.21
C LEU A 22 6.65 28.92 16.86
N PHE A 23 7.84 29.47 16.61
CA PHE A 23 8.61 29.21 15.40
C PHE A 23 8.89 27.70 15.23
N CYS A 24 9.45 27.06 16.25
CA CYS A 24 9.70 25.62 16.20
C CYS A 24 8.42 24.80 16.01
N LYS A 25 7.30 25.21 16.63
CA LYS A 25 6.03 24.49 16.50
C LYS A 25 5.42 24.57 15.11
N TYR A 26 5.50 25.71 14.43
CA TYR A 26 4.84 25.93 13.15
C TYR A 26 5.77 25.79 11.94
N HIS A 27 7.07 26.03 12.10
CA HIS A 27 8.05 26.05 11.00
C HIS A 27 9.08 24.91 11.04
N TYR A 28 8.96 23.94 11.98
CA TYR A 28 9.92 22.84 12.14
C TYR A 28 10.13 22.02 10.84
N LYS A 29 9.08 21.89 10.01
CA LYS A 29 9.18 21.17 8.73
C LYS A 29 10.15 21.85 7.78
N GLY A 30 10.04 23.18 7.62
CA GLY A 30 10.95 23.96 6.78
C GLY A 30 12.40 23.89 7.25
N VAL A 31 12.60 23.95 8.58
CA VAL A 31 13.93 23.80 9.18
C VAL A 31 14.52 22.41 8.89
N LEU A 32 13.74 21.35 9.07
CA LEU A 32 14.19 19.98 8.82
C LEU A 32 14.52 19.72 7.34
N ILE A 33 13.79 20.34 6.41
CA ILE A 33 14.07 20.23 4.97
C ILE A 33 15.50 20.72 4.65
N VAL A 34 15.98 21.74 5.35
CA VAL A 34 17.32 22.29 5.15
C VAL A 34 18.37 21.54 5.98
N VAL A 35 18.05 21.20 7.22
CA VAL A 35 19.00 20.57 8.16
C VAL A 35 19.36 19.14 7.75
N ILE A 36 18.40 18.34 7.26
CA ILE A 36 18.64 16.94 6.89
C ILE A 36 19.72 16.80 5.80
N PRO A 37 19.68 17.52 4.66
CA PRO A 37 20.73 17.43 3.64
C PRO A 37 22.09 17.88 4.17
N ILE A 38 22.15 18.90 5.02
CA ILE A 38 23.41 19.38 5.61
C ILE A 38 24.00 18.34 6.56
N LEU A 39 23.18 17.73 7.42
CA LEU A 39 23.59 16.68 8.35
C LEU A 39 24.12 15.43 7.65
N LEU A 40 23.49 15.05 6.53
CA LEU A 40 23.91 13.93 5.71
C LEU A 40 25.05 14.29 4.73
N GLY A 41 25.38 15.58 4.58
CA GLY A 41 26.41 16.10 3.68
C GLY A 41 27.76 15.38 3.74
N PRO A 42 28.30 15.00 4.93
CA PRO A 42 29.55 14.26 5.00
C PRO A 42 29.55 12.92 4.26
N MET A 43 28.38 12.27 4.07
CA MET A 43 28.28 11.05 3.28
C MET A 43 28.66 11.27 1.81
N PHE A 44 28.50 12.49 1.31
CA PHE A 44 28.80 12.82 -0.08
C PHE A 44 30.30 12.68 -0.42
N LEU A 45 31.16 12.73 0.58
CA LEU A 45 32.62 12.62 0.46
C LEU A 45 33.13 11.17 0.56
N GLY A 46 32.23 10.20 0.78
CA GLY A 46 32.58 8.78 0.93
C GLY A 46 33.03 8.12 -0.38
N HIS A 47 33.81 7.06 -0.28
CA HIS A 47 34.23 6.22 -1.39
C HIS A 47 33.71 4.79 -1.26
N PRO A 48 33.18 4.17 -2.35
CA PRO A 48 33.11 4.66 -3.74
C PRO A 48 32.01 5.74 -3.95
N ILE A 49 32.37 6.80 -4.63
CA ILE A 49 31.57 8.04 -4.73
C ILE A 49 30.11 7.80 -5.19
N MET A 50 29.89 6.97 -6.19
CA MET A 50 28.54 6.71 -6.75
C MET A 50 27.60 6.08 -5.73
N ILE A 51 28.09 5.13 -4.95
CA ILE A 51 27.32 4.42 -3.91
C ILE A 51 26.91 5.41 -2.82
N TYR A 52 27.85 6.20 -2.32
CA TYR A 52 27.56 7.16 -1.25
C TYR A 52 26.64 8.30 -1.70
N ARG A 53 26.75 8.76 -2.95
CA ARG A 53 25.81 9.72 -3.54
C ARG A 53 24.39 9.14 -3.61
N PHE A 54 24.25 7.87 -4.03
CA PHE A 54 22.95 7.20 -4.04
C PHE A 54 22.39 7.04 -2.63
N MET A 55 23.20 6.59 -1.68
CA MET A 55 22.78 6.44 -0.27
C MET A 55 22.35 7.78 0.34
N TYR A 56 23.09 8.86 0.08
CA TYR A 56 22.76 10.21 0.53
C TYR A 56 21.36 10.64 0.07
N ILE A 57 21.08 10.55 -1.24
CA ILE A 57 19.77 10.94 -1.78
C ILE A 57 18.67 10.04 -1.23
N SER A 58 18.93 8.74 -1.14
CA SER A 58 17.94 7.76 -0.66
C SER A 58 17.58 8.01 0.80
N LEU A 59 18.54 8.34 1.65
CA LEU A 59 18.29 8.71 3.05
C LEU A 59 17.55 10.05 3.17
N CYS A 60 17.90 11.06 2.37
CA CYS A 60 17.16 12.32 2.33
C CYS A 60 15.70 12.10 1.94
N LEU A 61 15.43 11.34 0.87
CA LEU A 61 14.09 11.00 0.42
C LEU A 61 13.32 10.24 1.51
N LEU A 62 13.94 9.22 2.10
CA LEU A 62 13.33 8.39 3.13
C LEU A 62 12.92 9.22 4.36
N LEU A 63 13.81 10.09 4.85
CA LEU A 63 13.53 10.96 5.99
C LEU A 63 12.43 11.98 5.67
N TYR A 64 12.44 12.58 4.47
CA TYR A 64 11.39 13.50 4.05
C TYR A 64 10.03 12.80 3.96
N TYR A 65 10.01 11.56 3.49
CA TYR A 65 8.79 10.77 3.40
C TYR A 65 8.26 10.35 4.77
N ILE A 66 9.10 9.76 5.64
CA ILE A 66 8.70 9.29 6.98
C ILE A 66 8.20 10.44 7.85
N LEU A 67 8.92 11.56 7.87
CA LEU A 67 8.58 12.75 8.65
C LEU A 67 7.46 13.59 8.02
N ASN A 68 7.03 13.24 6.81
CA ASN A 68 5.98 13.95 6.06
C ASN A 68 6.25 15.46 5.99
N LEU A 69 7.48 15.83 5.58
CA LEU A 69 7.94 17.21 5.57
C LEU A 69 7.36 18.01 4.39
N MET A 70 7.18 17.35 3.24
CA MET A 70 6.62 17.91 2.01
C MET A 70 5.50 17.02 1.48
N ALA A 71 4.75 17.54 0.49
CA ALA A 71 3.77 16.73 -0.24
C ALA A 71 4.44 15.49 -0.84
N ARG A 72 3.83 14.32 -0.67
CA ARG A 72 4.43 13.01 -1.04
C ARG A 72 4.83 12.94 -2.51
N GLY A 73 4.02 13.50 -3.41
CA GLY A 73 4.37 13.59 -4.83
C GLY A 73 5.63 14.42 -5.10
N ALA A 74 5.84 15.51 -4.34
CA ALA A 74 7.06 16.32 -4.47
C ALA A 74 8.30 15.57 -3.99
N VAL A 75 8.18 14.82 -2.88
CA VAL A 75 9.26 13.94 -2.40
C VAL A 75 9.62 12.89 -3.44
N ALA A 76 8.62 12.33 -4.14
CA ALA A 76 8.84 11.34 -5.19
C ALA A 76 9.72 11.86 -6.33
N PHE A 77 9.62 13.14 -6.68
CA PHE A 77 10.39 13.72 -7.80
C PHE A 77 11.86 13.98 -7.47
N ILE A 78 12.30 13.79 -6.23
CA ILE A 78 13.70 13.93 -5.82
C ILE A 78 14.62 13.05 -6.67
N TYR A 79 14.24 11.79 -6.92
CA TYR A 79 15.07 10.90 -7.75
C TYR A 79 15.15 11.34 -9.20
N ILE A 80 14.05 11.79 -9.81
CA ILE A 80 14.04 12.26 -11.20
C ILE A 80 15.01 13.45 -11.38
N THR A 81 15.10 14.31 -10.35
CA THR A 81 15.91 15.53 -10.41
C THR A 81 17.38 15.26 -10.03
N PHE A 82 17.60 14.65 -8.88
CA PHE A 82 18.97 14.61 -8.31
C PHE A 82 19.81 13.41 -8.78
N ILE A 83 19.21 12.28 -9.16
CA ILE A 83 19.99 11.13 -9.67
C ILE A 83 20.80 11.48 -10.92
N PRO A 84 20.22 12.12 -11.96
CA PRO A 84 21.00 12.54 -13.12
C PRO A 84 22.01 13.64 -12.81
N VAL A 85 21.65 14.61 -11.97
CA VAL A 85 22.55 15.71 -11.57
C VAL A 85 23.80 15.18 -10.86
N LEU A 86 23.64 14.14 -10.04
CA LEU A 86 24.77 13.51 -9.35
C LEU A 86 25.53 12.47 -10.20
N GLY A 87 25.13 12.27 -11.45
CA GLY A 87 25.80 11.38 -12.37
C GLY A 87 25.64 9.89 -12.08
N ILE A 88 24.59 9.47 -11.33
CA ILE A 88 24.35 8.06 -10.97
C ILE A 88 23.71 7.32 -12.14
N ALA A 89 22.67 7.89 -12.74
CA ALA A 89 21.99 7.32 -13.90
C ALA A 89 21.36 8.41 -14.77
N GLY A 90 21.17 8.12 -16.07
CA GLY A 90 20.55 9.06 -17.00
C GLY A 90 19.05 9.26 -16.74
N SER A 91 18.57 10.50 -16.96
CA SER A 91 17.17 10.89 -16.74
C SER A 91 16.16 9.96 -17.42
N LYS A 92 16.44 9.50 -18.64
CA LYS A 92 15.57 8.58 -19.39
C LYS A 92 15.28 7.29 -18.61
N HIS A 93 16.31 6.66 -18.07
CA HIS A 93 16.18 5.38 -17.35
C HIS A 93 15.45 5.56 -16.01
N VAL A 94 15.76 6.66 -15.29
CA VAL A 94 15.08 6.98 -14.04
C VAL A 94 13.60 7.25 -14.29
N SER A 95 13.24 8.02 -15.31
CA SER A 95 11.85 8.33 -15.66
C SER A 95 11.05 7.10 -16.07
N ILE A 96 11.63 6.18 -16.84
CA ILE A 96 10.99 4.92 -17.25
C ILE A 96 10.61 4.07 -16.01
N SER A 97 11.41 4.10 -14.95
CA SER A 97 11.12 3.36 -13.72
C SER A 97 9.81 3.79 -13.03
N TYR A 98 9.30 4.99 -13.31
CA TYR A 98 8.00 5.47 -12.81
C TYR A 98 6.78 4.95 -13.59
N TYR A 99 6.99 4.20 -14.69
CA TYR A 99 5.93 3.71 -15.57
C TYR A 99 6.07 2.21 -15.82
N THR A 100 6.09 1.42 -14.75
CA THR A 100 6.16 -0.04 -14.83
C THR A 100 4.76 -0.65 -14.88
N ASP A 101 4.65 -1.91 -15.33
CA ASP A 101 3.39 -2.68 -15.34
C ASP A 101 2.70 -2.70 -13.96
N LEU A 102 3.48 -2.79 -12.86
CA LEU A 102 2.92 -2.76 -11.51
C LEU A 102 2.30 -1.42 -11.12
N ILE A 103 2.77 -0.32 -11.66
CA ILE A 103 2.14 0.99 -11.48
C ILE A 103 0.83 1.05 -12.25
N PHE A 104 0.78 0.48 -13.46
CA PHE A 104 -0.48 0.34 -14.19
C PHE A 104 -1.46 -0.61 -13.49
N LEU A 105 -0.98 -1.66 -12.81
CA LEU A 105 -1.81 -2.49 -11.94
C LEU A 105 -2.45 -1.66 -10.81
N VAL A 106 -1.69 -0.73 -10.20
CA VAL A 106 -2.23 0.19 -9.19
C VAL A 106 -3.31 1.08 -9.80
N TYR A 107 -3.08 1.68 -10.98
CA TYR A 107 -4.09 2.48 -11.65
C TYR A 107 -5.37 1.68 -11.93
N GLY A 108 -5.26 0.49 -12.49
CA GLY A 108 -6.40 -0.38 -12.74
C GLY A 108 -7.16 -0.72 -11.46
N SER A 109 -6.44 -1.10 -10.39
CA SER A 109 -7.04 -1.42 -9.09
C SER A 109 -7.73 -0.22 -8.45
N VAL A 110 -7.14 0.97 -8.57
CA VAL A 110 -7.76 2.23 -8.13
C VAL A 110 -9.05 2.52 -8.90
N MET A 111 -9.07 2.32 -10.21
CA MET A 111 -10.26 2.51 -11.03
C MET A 111 -11.37 1.52 -10.67
N LEU A 112 -11.04 0.26 -10.36
CA LEU A 112 -12.00 -0.72 -9.83
C LEU A 112 -12.63 -0.23 -8.52
N GLY A 113 -11.84 0.28 -7.59
CA GLY A 113 -12.35 0.84 -6.34
C GLY A 113 -13.21 2.08 -6.54
N ILE A 114 -12.84 2.98 -7.45
CA ILE A 114 -13.63 4.17 -7.78
C ILE A 114 -14.96 3.78 -8.44
N MET A 115 -14.97 2.73 -9.25
CA MET A 115 -16.20 2.17 -9.81
C MET A 115 -17.16 1.69 -8.72
N MET A 116 -16.64 1.05 -7.67
CA MET A 116 -17.45 0.63 -6.52
C MET A 116 -18.14 1.81 -5.82
N ASP A 117 -17.39 2.91 -5.62
CA ASP A 117 -17.95 4.12 -5.01
C ASP A 117 -18.98 4.80 -5.92
N SER A 118 -18.64 4.97 -7.21
CA SER A 118 -19.52 5.63 -8.18
C SER A 118 -20.87 4.91 -8.35
N SER A 119 -20.85 3.57 -8.26
CA SER A 119 -22.06 2.74 -8.37
C SER A 119 -22.78 2.50 -7.04
N ARG A 120 -22.28 3.07 -5.93
CA ARG A 120 -22.73 2.80 -4.54
C ARG A 120 -22.67 1.31 -4.16
N LEU A 121 -21.85 0.54 -4.86
CA LEU A 121 -21.65 -0.88 -4.56
C LEU A 121 -20.94 -1.07 -3.21
N SER A 122 -19.95 -0.21 -2.90
CA SER A 122 -19.25 -0.18 -1.61
C SER A 122 -20.22 -0.01 -0.43
N GLU A 123 -21.18 0.94 -0.52
CA GLU A 123 -22.21 1.16 0.51
C GLU A 123 -23.11 -0.08 0.69
N ARG A 124 -23.53 -0.72 -0.42
CA ARG A 124 -24.38 -1.93 -0.37
C ARG A 124 -23.67 -3.13 0.25
N LEU A 125 -22.38 -3.30 -0.05
CA LEU A 125 -21.57 -4.34 0.58
C LEU A 125 -21.31 -4.02 2.05
N ALA A 126 -21.06 -2.76 2.39
CA ALA A 126 -20.89 -2.30 3.76
C ALA A 126 -22.09 -2.64 4.65
N MET A 127 -23.32 -2.43 4.14
CA MET A 127 -24.53 -2.82 4.88
C MET A 127 -24.61 -4.32 5.17
N ARG A 128 -24.11 -5.17 4.27
CA ARG A 128 -24.05 -6.63 4.52
C ARG A 128 -22.99 -6.95 5.57
N VAL A 129 -21.81 -6.33 5.48
CA VAL A 129 -20.73 -6.48 6.48
C VAL A 129 -21.23 -6.06 7.87
N ILE A 130 -21.89 -4.91 7.98
CA ILE A 130 -22.45 -4.41 9.24
C ILE A 130 -23.51 -5.38 9.81
N ALA A 131 -24.31 -6.00 8.96
CA ALA A 131 -25.27 -7.00 9.39
C ALA A 131 -24.64 -8.24 10.04
N PHE A 132 -23.41 -8.62 9.62
CA PHE A 132 -22.65 -9.73 10.22
C PHE A 132 -21.88 -9.31 11.46
N VAL A 133 -21.24 -8.14 11.43
CA VAL A 133 -20.27 -7.71 12.44
C VAL A 133 -20.93 -6.91 13.57
N GLY A 134 -22.07 -6.25 13.30
CA GLY A 134 -22.71 -5.32 14.23
C GLY A 134 -21.92 -4.02 14.38
N SER A 135 -21.81 -3.50 15.61
CA SER A 135 -21.09 -2.25 15.94
C SER A 135 -19.65 -2.46 16.40
N SER A 136 -19.15 -3.70 16.43
CA SER A 136 -17.84 -4.01 17.00
C SER A 136 -16.69 -3.80 16.01
N LEU A 137 -15.83 -2.82 16.27
CA LEU A 137 -14.61 -2.57 15.47
C LEU A 137 -13.63 -3.75 15.49
N LYS A 138 -13.56 -4.51 16.58
CA LYS A 138 -12.66 -5.68 16.68
C LYS A 138 -13.14 -6.82 15.79
N LEU A 139 -14.46 -7.09 15.78
CA LEU A 139 -15.04 -8.07 14.87
C LEU A 139 -14.92 -7.60 13.41
N LEU A 140 -15.10 -6.31 13.14
CA LEU A 140 -14.88 -5.74 11.81
C LEU A 140 -13.47 -5.98 11.32
N GLN A 141 -12.47 -5.75 12.16
CA GLN A 141 -11.06 -6.00 11.83
C GLN A 141 -10.83 -7.47 11.44
N ILE A 142 -11.31 -8.42 12.25
CA ILE A 142 -11.14 -9.86 12.00
C ILE A 142 -11.88 -10.26 10.71
N PHE A 143 -13.10 -9.78 10.51
CA PHE A 143 -13.89 -10.05 9.31
C PHE A 143 -13.16 -9.54 8.04
N LEU A 144 -12.66 -8.31 8.07
CA LEU A 144 -11.91 -7.74 6.95
C LEU A 144 -10.61 -8.49 6.70
N ALA A 145 -9.87 -8.87 7.75
CA ALA A 145 -8.65 -9.65 7.61
C ALA A 145 -8.91 -10.97 6.89
N ILE A 146 -9.90 -11.74 7.35
CA ILE A 146 -10.27 -13.03 6.73
C ILE A 146 -10.73 -12.84 5.29
N SER A 147 -11.58 -11.85 5.04
CA SER A 147 -12.12 -11.58 3.70
C SER A 147 -11.02 -11.19 2.70
N VAL A 148 -10.08 -10.35 3.12
CA VAL A 148 -8.92 -9.97 2.29
C VAL A 148 -8.01 -11.17 2.04
N ILE A 149 -7.74 -12.00 3.05
CA ILE A 149 -6.90 -13.20 2.92
C ILE A 149 -7.51 -14.16 1.89
N ILE A 150 -8.81 -14.46 2.01
CA ILE A 150 -9.50 -15.36 1.05
C ILE A 150 -9.44 -14.80 -0.36
N MET A 151 -9.69 -13.50 -0.52
CA MET A 151 -9.65 -12.88 -1.84
C MET A 151 -8.22 -12.86 -2.43
N THR A 152 -7.22 -12.57 -1.61
CA THR A 152 -5.80 -12.57 -2.03
C THR A 152 -5.30 -13.97 -2.40
N ALA A 153 -5.83 -15.02 -1.81
CA ALA A 153 -5.51 -16.40 -2.19
C ALA A 153 -5.95 -16.72 -3.64
N LEU A 154 -6.96 -16.02 -4.15
CA LEU A 154 -7.52 -16.24 -5.49
C LEU A 154 -6.99 -15.25 -6.53
N ILE A 155 -6.68 -14.01 -6.11
CA ILE A 155 -6.28 -12.92 -7.01
C ILE A 155 -5.07 -12.14 -6.46
N ASN A 156 -4.64 -11.13 -7.21
CA ASN A 156 -3.53 -10.27 -6.80
C ASN A 156 -3.88 -9.44 -5.54
N PRO A 157 -2.96 -9.34 -4.54
CA PRO A 157 -3.17 -8.58 -3.30
C PRO A 157 -3.53 -7.11 -3.53
N THR A 158 -3.05 -6.50 -4.61
CA THR A 158 -3.33 -5.10 -4.94
C THR A 158 -4.81 -4.87 -5.26
N ILE A 159 -5.39 -5.75 -6.06
CA ILE A 159 -6.83 -5.71 -6.41
C ILE A 159 -7.68 -6.00 -5.17
N ALA A 160 -7.32 -7.05 -4.41
CA ALA A 160 -8.03 -7.41 -3.18
C ALA A 160 -8.05 -6.27 -2.16
N ALA A 161 -6.88 -5.65 -1.92
CA ALA A 161 -6.75 -4.52 -1.01
C ALA A 161 -7.58 -3.30 -1.47
N ALA A 162 -7.57 -2.99 -2.77
CA ALA A 162 -8.33 -1.86 -3.32
C ALA A 162 -9.85 -2.04 -3.14
N ILE A 163 -10.36 -3.23 -3.41
CA ILE A 163 -11.80 -3.56 -3.26
C ILE A 163 -12.21 -3.49 -1.78
N TRP A 164 -11.49 -4.19 -0.89
CA TRP A 164 -11.84 -4.23 0.53
C TRP A 164 -11.61 -2.91 1.25
N MET A 165 -10.66 -2.10 0.80
CA MET A 165 -10.48 -0.74 1.33
C MET A 165 -11.74 0.11 1.10
N LYS A 166 -12.36 0.02 -0.09
CA LYS A 166 -13.60 0.76 -0.38
C LYS A 166 -14.78 0.29 0.46
N VAL A 167 -14.88 -1.01 0.69
CA VAL A 167 -15.88 -1.57 1.62
C VAL A 167 -15.61 -1.09 3.05
N ALA A 168 -14.35 -1.13 3.50
CA ALA A 168 -13.97 -0.66 4.83
C ALA A 168 -14.25 0.84 5.01
N GLN A 169 -13.94 1.68 4.00
CA GLN A 169 -14.28 3.11 4.04
C GLN A 169 -15.79 3.33 4.16
N ALA A 170 -16.59 2.61 3.40
CA ALA A 170 -18.05 2.70 3.46
C ALA A 170 -18.59 2.24 4.84
N VAL A 171 -18.06 1.16 5.43
CA VAL A 171 -18.44 0.71 6.79
C VAL A 171 -18.10 1.78 7.82
N ILE A 172 -16.90 2.33 7.77
CA ILE A 172 -16.46 3.38 8.72
C ILE A 172 -17.32 4.65 8.57
N THR A 173 -17.69 5.03 7.34
CA THR A 173 -18.60 6.16 7.11
C THR A 173 -19.97 5.92 7.77
N GLU A 174 -20.52 4.72 7.68
CA GLU A 174 -21.78 4.39 8.35
C GLU A 174 -21.63 4.30 9.89
N TYR A 175 -20.48 3.89 10.39
CA TYR A 175 -20.17 3.94 11.82
C TYR A 175 -20.01 5.36 12.34
N ASP A 176 -19.43 6.27 11.54
CA ASP A 176 -19.33 7.70 11.87
C ASP A 176 -20.73 8.33 11.92
N ASN A 177 -21.57 8.07 10.90
CA ASN A 177 -22.97 8.52 10.87
C ASN A 177 -23.80 8.00 12.05
N ALA A 178 -23.52 6.79 12.51
CA ALA A 178 -24.21 6.16 13.64
C ALA A 178 -23.58 6.50 15.01
N GLY A 179 -22.51 7.29 15.05
CA GLY A 179 -21.85 7.70 16.28
C GLY A 179 -21.01 6.61 16.96
N VAL A 180 -20.65 5.54 16.27
CA VAL A 180 -19.81 4.44 16.80
C VAL A 180 -18.33 4.81 16.81
N VAL A 181 -17.87 5.53 15.80
CA VAL A 181 -16.47 5.99 15.66
C VAL A 181 -16.41 7.30 14.90
N LYS A 182 -15.55 8.23 15.32
CA LYS A 182 -15.24 9.40 14.51
C LYS A 182 -14.26 9.03 13.40
N MET A 183 -14.63 9.26 12.14
CA MET A 183 -13.77 8.95 10.99
C MET A 183 -12.53 9.82 10.96
N ASN A 184 -12.68 11.12 11.15
CA ASN A 184 -11.64 12.11 11.00
C ASN A 184 -11.18 12.68 12.35
N SER A 185 -9.87 12.91 12.48
CA SER A 185 -9.29 13.59 13.64
C SER A 185 -9.49 15.10 13.54
N GLU A 186 -9.57 15.75 14.70
CA GLU A 186 -9.72 17.23 14.81
C GLU A 186 -8.38 17.97 14.60
N GLU A 187 -7.31 17.29 14.25
CA GLU A 187 -6.02 17.94 13.99
C GLU A 187 -6.14 19.00 12.89
N LYS A 188 -5.66 20.21 13.19
CA LYS A 188 -5.59 21.30 12.22
C LYS A 188 -4.72 20.91 11.03
N ARG A 189 -5.23 21.10 9.81
CA ARG A 189 -4.50 20.85 8.58
C ARG A 189 -3.58 22.02 8.30
N TYR A 190 -2.36 21.72 7.91
CA TYR A 190 -1.40 22.73 7.50
C TYR A 190 -1.49 23.10 6.01
N GLU A 191 -2.13 22.24 5.19
CA GLU A 191 -2.27 22.47 3.75
C GLU A 191 -3.75 22.66 3.37
N VAL A 192 -4.04 23.75 2.68
CA VAL A 192 -5.38 24.03 2.14
C VAL A 192 -5.73 22.96 1.11
N GLY A 193 -6.91 22.35 1.25
CA GLY A 193 -7.38 21.30 0.32
C GLY A 193 -6.87 19.88 0.61
N SER A 194 -6.00 19.66 1.61
CA SER A 194 -5.61 18.31 2.01
C SER A 194 -6.77 17.55 2.65
N LYS A 195 -6.82 16.23 2.44
CA LYS A 195 -7.81 15.36 3.11
C LYS A 195 -7.56 15.36 4.62
N PRO A 196 -8.61 15.22 5.46
CA PRO A 196 -8.43 15.10 6.91
C PRO A 196 -7.65 13.83 7.26
N TYR A 197 -6.93 13.87 8.38
CA TYR A 197 -6.29 12.68 8.91
C TYR A 197 -7.32 11.78 9.59
N PRO A 198 -7.26 10.45 9.38
CA PRO A 198 -8.15 9.52 10.07
C PRO A 198 -7.81 9.42 11.57
N THR A 199 -8.80 9.02 12.37
CA THR A 199 -8.60 8.70 13.78
C THR A 199 -7.83 7.39 13.95
N ARG A 200 -7.26 7.15 15.13
CA ARG A 200 -6.49 5.93 15.42
C ARG A 200 -7.25 4.64 15.12
N PRO A 201 -8.51 4.44 15.57
CA PRO A 201 -9.24 3.22 15.26
C PRO A 201 -9.41 2.99 13.75
N VAL A 202 -9.68 4.05 12.99
CA VAL A 202 -9.86 4.00 11.55
C VAL A 202 -8.56 3.61 10.85
N ILE A 203 -7.41 4.15 11.29
CA ILE A 203 -6.09 3.75 10.79
C ILE A 203 -5.89 2.24 10.97
N GLY A 204 -6.22 1.69 12.15
CA GLY A 204 -6.10 0.27 12.43
C GLY A 204 -6.89 -0.61 11.46
N ILE A 205 -8.14 -0.22 11.15
CA ILE A 205 -9.00 -0.93 10.20
C ILE A 205 -8.41 -0.88 8.78
N TYR A 206 -7.96 0.29 8.33
CA TYR A 206 -7.37 0.44 6.99
C TYR A 206 -6.05 -0.34 6.84
N ILE A 207 -5.16 -0.25 7.82
CA ILE A 207 -3.90 -1.00 7.83
C ILE A 207 -4.15 -2.51 7.84
N THR A 208 -5.19 -2.98 8.53
CA THR A 208 -5.56 -4.41 8.49
C THR A 208 -5.82 -4.88 7.06
N CYS A 209 -6.48 -4.10 6.22
CA CYS A 209 -6.74 -4.48 4.83
C CYS A 209 -5.43 -4.69 4.03
N CYS A 210 -4.44 -3.78 4.16
CA CYS A 210 -3.21 -3.94 3.40
C CYS A 210 -2.29 -5.02 3.95
N TYR A 211 -2.14 -5.12 5.27
CA TYR A 211 -1.25 -6.13 5.85
C TYR A 211 -1.80 -7.55 5.69
N SER A 212 -3.13 -7.72 5.75
CA SER A 212 -3.76 -9.00 5.41
C SER A 212 -3.49 -9.41 3.96
N ALA A 213 -3.56 -8.45 3.02
CA ALA A 213 -3.23 -8.70 1.62
C ALA A 213 -1.74 -9.05 1.43
N THR A 214 -0.84 -8.35 2.12
CA THR A 214 0.60 -8.61 2.05
C THR A 214 0.95 -9.97 2.63
N LEU A 215 0.42 -10.33 3.83
CA LEU A 215 0.67 -11.61 4.47
C LEU A 215 0.09 -12.78 3.68
N ALA A 216 -1.14 -12.65 3.16
CA ALA A 216 -1.73 -13.64 2.29
C ALA A 216 -0.96 -13.78 0.96
N GLY A 217 -0.41 -12.68 0.46
CA GLY A 217 0.47 -12.67 -0.72
C GLY A 217 1.73 -13.52 -0.56
N CYS A 218 2.25 -13.64 0.67
CA CYS A 218 3.39 -14.52 0.96
C CYS A 218 3.08 -16.01 0.71
N LEU A 219 1.81 -16.40 0.80
CA LEU A 219 1.34 -17.77 0.60
C LEU A 219 0.79 -18.02 -0.81
N SER A 220 0.62 -16.98 -1.61
CA SER A 220 0.04 -17.12 -2.94
C SER A 220 1.13 -17.36 -4.00
N PRO A 221 1.03 -18.46 -4.76
CA PRO A 221 1.96 -18.72 -5.85
C PRO A 221 1.77 -17.76 -7.03
N PHE A 222 0.62 -17.10 -7.13
CA PHE A 222 0.26 -16.20 -8.24
C PHE A 222 0.79 -14.79 -8.07
N VAL A 223 1.48 -14.52 -6.96
CA VAL A 223 1.90 -13.16 -6.57
C VAL A 223 3.39 -12.98 -6.82
N ASN A 224 3.77 -11.92 -7.50
CA ASN A 224 5.12 -11.39 -7.38
C ASN A 224 5.28 -10.79 -5.96
N PRO A 225 6.30 -11.13 -5.19
CA PRO A 225 7.63 -11.57 -5.61
C PRO A 225 7.88 -13.09 -5.72
N ASN A 226 6.95 -13.96 -5.27
CA ASN A 226 7.22 -15.41 -5.14
C ASN A 226 7.72 -16.05 -6.43
N GLY A 227 7.05 -15.79 -7.56
CA GLY A 227 7.46 -16.33 -8.86
C GLY A 227 8.86 -15.87 -9.28
N VAL A 228 9.18 -14.59 -9.05
CA VAL A 228 10.48 -14.02 -9.43
C VAL A 228 11.60 -14.56 -8.52
N ILE A 229 11.36 -14.71 -7.22
CA ILE A 229 12.31 -15.31 -6.30
C ILE A 229 12.60 -16.76 -6.72
N SER A 230 11.55 -17.56 -6.93
CA SER A 230 11.71 -18.97 -7.33
C SER A 230 12.48 -19.10 -8.64
N SER A 231 12.18 -18.29 -9.66
CA SER A 231 12.89 -18.31 -10.93
C SER A 231 14.36 -17.86 -10.82
N SER A 232 14.68 -16.97 -9.88
CA SER A 232 16.05 -16.48 -9.69
C SER A 232 17.00 -17.53 -9.11
N PHE A 233 16.48 -18.54 -8.42
CA PHE A 233 17.28 -19.64 -7.85
C PHE A 233 17.44 -20.85 -8.79
N GLU A 234 17.13 -20.73 -10.09
CA GLU A 234 17.42 -21.71 -11.17
C GLU A 234 17.07 -23.18 -10.81
N GLY A 235 15.98 -23.38 -10.05
CA GLY A 235 15.53 -24.71 -9.64
C GLY A 235 15.93 -25.14 -8.21
N ASP A 236 16.89 -24.51 -7.57
CA ASP A 236 17.30 -24.83 -6.19
C ASP A 236 16.20 -24.49 -5.16
N LEU A 237 15.36 -23.51 -5.50
CA LEU A 237 14.23 -23.07 -4.68
C LEU A 237 12.92 -23.11 -5.48
N PRO A 238 12.34 -24.29 -5.70
CA PRO A 238 11.04 -24.40 -6.37
C PRO A 238 9.96 -23.68 -5.55
N ILE A 239 8.96 -23.14 -6.25
CA ILE A 239 7.92 -22.32 -5.63
C ILE A 239 7.21 -23.02 -4.45
N GLY A 240 7.01 -24.33 -4.52
CA GLY A 240 6.45 -25.12 -3.43
C GLY A 240 7.30 -25.08 -2.16
N LYS A 241 8.63 -25.19 -2.29
CA LYS A 241 9.57 -25.09 -1.17
C LYS A 241 9.57 -23.68 -0.58
N LEU A 242 9.55 -22.64 -1.42
CA LEU A 242 9.44 -21.26 -0.98
C LEU A 242 8.14 -21.01 -0.18
N LEU A 243 7.00 -21.51 -0.67
CA LEU A 243 5.72 -21.38 0.03
C LEU A 243 5.70 -22.15 1.36
N MET A 244 6.35 -23.31 1.45
CA MET A 244 6.52 -24.05 2.72
C MET A 244 7.35 -23.25 3.72
N ILE A 245 8.45 -22.61 3.27
CA ILE A 245 9.26 -21.72 4.12
C ILE A 245 8.42 -20.56 4.66
N MET A 246 7.58 -19.98 3.81
CA MET A 246 6.78 -18.80 4.15
C MET A 246 5.49 -19.13 4.92
N ALA A 247 5.03 -20.38 4.95
CA ALA A 247 3.75 -20.75 5.57
C ALA A 247 3.72 -20.46 7.07
N GLY A 248 4.72 -20.91 7.82
CA GLY A 248 4.83 -20.63 9.25
C GLY A 248 4.89 -19.15 9.59
N PRO A 249 5.86 -18.41 9.01
CA PRO A 249 5.96 -16.95 9.18
C PRO A 249 4.68 -16.19 8.82
N ALA A 250 4.03 -16.52 7.71
CA ALA A 250 2.82 -15.82 7.28
C ALA A 250 1.63 -16.04 8.23
N ILE A 251 1.39 -17.28 8.67
CA ILE A 251 0.33 -17.59 9.63
C ILE A 251 0.60 -16.89 10.98
N LEU A 252 1.83 -16.98 11.48
CA LEU A 252 2.24 -16.26 12.69
C LEU A 252 2.07 -14.75 12.52
N GLY A 253 2.48 -14.21 11.38
CA GLY A 253 2.34 -12.80 11.03
C GLY A 253 0.88 -12.33 11.05
N ILE A 254 -0.06 -13.14 10.55
CA ILE A 254 -1.51 -12.83 10.60
C ILE A 254 -2.00 -12.74 12.04
N VAL A 255 -1.63 -13.69 12.90
CA VAL A 255 -2.03 -13.68 14.31
C VAL A 255 -1.44 -12.47 15.04
N VAL A 256 -0.14 -12.22 14.86
CA VAL A 256 0.55 -11.06 15.45
C VAL A 256 -0.05 -9.76 14.95
N MET A 257 -0.33 -9.64 13.65
CA MET A 257 -0.96 -8.46 13.05
C MET A 257 -2.32 -8.15 13.70
N ILE A 258 -3.22 -9.14 13.77
CA ILE A 258 -4.56 -8.95 14.36
C ILE A 258 -4.42 -8.49 15.81
N PHE A 259 -3.60 -9.18 16.60
CA PHE A 259 -3.38 -8.85 18.00
C PHE A 259 -2.76 -7.46 18.18
N TRP A 260 -1.67 -7.17 17.46
CA TRP A 260 -0.94 -5.92 17.58
C TRP A 260 -1.77 -4.68 17.18
N ILE A 261 -2.52 -4.78 16.09
CA ILE A 261 -3.40 -3.69 15.66
C ILE A 261 -4.52 -3.47 16.70
N GLN A 262 -5.06 -4.51 17.33
CA GLN A 262 -6.05 -4.36 18.40
C GLN A 262 -5.45 -3.67 19.63
N VAL A 263 -4.21 -3.97 19.96
CA VAL A 263 -3.50 -3.32 21.08
C VAL A 263 -3.24 -1.85 20.77
N LEU A 264 -2.68 -1.56 19.59
CA LEU A 264 -2.17 -0.24 19.26
C LEU A 264 -3.28 0.76 18.88
N PHE A 265 -4.28 0.30 18.10
CA PHE A 265 -5.27 1.17 17.49
C PHE A 265 -6.70 0.98 18.02
N LEU A 266 -7.06 -0.22 18.49
CA LEU A 266 -8.42 -0.53 18.93
C LEU A 266 -8.57 -0.61 20.45
N GLY A 267 -7.51 -0.28 21.21
CA GLY A 267 -7.56 -0.15 22.66
C GLY A 267 -7.86 -1.44 23.41
N LEU A 268 -7.27 -2.59 23.02
CA LEU A 268 -7.52 -3.90 23.63
C LEU A 268 -7.27 -3.91 25.15
N PHE A 269 -6.17 -3.28 25.60
CA PHE A 269 -5.77 -3.21 27.01
C PHE A 269 -6.13 -1.90 27.71
N GLY A 270 -6.99 -1.06 27.12
CA GLY A 270 -7.38 0.23 27.70
C GLY A 270 -6.70 1.43 27.01
N GLY A 271 -6.59 2.55 27.73
CA GLY A 271 -6.01 3.80 27.21
C GLY A 271 -7.05 4.80 26.68
N SER A 272 -6.57 5.92 26.10
CA SER A 272 -7.42 7.00 25.58
C SER A 272 -8.41 6.50 24.53
N VAL A 273 -7.95 5.63 23.62
CA VAL A 273 -8.77 5.06 22.53
C VAL A 273 -9.99 4.31 23.07
N LYS A 274 -9.83 3.54 24.16
CA LYS A 274 -10.96 2.82 24.77
C LYS A 274 -11.94 3.78 25.43
N ARG A 275 -11.47 4.90 26.01
CA ARG A 275 -12.36 5.94 26.58
C ARG A 275 -13.11 6.64 25.48
N ASP A 276 -12.43 7.06 24.42
CA ASP A 276 -13.04 7.72 23.28
C ASP A 276 -14.13 6.87 22.62
N LEU A 277 -13.89 5.54 22.50
CA LEU A 277 -14.88 4.60 22.00
C LEU A 277 -16.01 4.35 23.01
N ALA A 278 -15.73 4.32 24.31
CA ALA A 278 -16.74 4.09 25.34
C ALA A 278 -17.71 5.29 25.48
N GLU A 279 -17.23 6.51 25.28
CA GLU A 279 -18.09 7.72 25.24
C GLU A 279 -19.08 7.68 24.07
N LEU A 280 -18.70 7.03 22.95
CA LEU A 280 -19.55 6.86 21.76
C LEU A 280 -20.50 5.65 21.88
N ASP A 281 -20.14 4.63 22.65
CA ASP A 281 -20.89 3.35 22.79
C ASP A 281 -22.24 3.50 23.54
N GLY A 282 -22.48 4.64 24.20
CA GLY A 282 -23.73 4.93 24.92
C GLY A 282 -25.01 4.95 24.03
N ASN A 283 -24.88 4.81 22.71
CA ASN A 283 -25.96 5.04 21.74
C ASN A 283 -26.35 3.81 20.91
N GLN A 284 -26.18 2.57 21.44
CA GLN A 284 -26.49 1.34 20.68
C GLN A 284 -27.93 1.23 20.16
N ASN A 285 -28.90 1.85 20.85
CA ASN A 285 -30.29 1.84 20.36
C ASN A 285 -30.47 2.65 19.08
N ASN A 286 -29.68 3.72 18.91
CA ASN A 286 -29.71 4.54 17.72
C ASN A 286 -28.97 3.87 16.53
N PHE A 287 -27.96 3.03 16.80
CA PHE A 287 -27.19 2.33 15.75
C PHE A 287 -28.09 1.50 14.83
N LYS A 288 -28.93 0.61 15.40
CA LYS A 288 -29.80 -0.26 14.61
C LYS A 288 -30.84 0.54 13.79
N ALA A 289 -31.38 1.60 14.38
CA ALA A 289 -32.34 2.49 13.72
C ALA A 289 -31.67 3.24 12.55
N THR A 290 -30.48 3.83 12.77
CA THR A 290 -29.71 4.55 11.74
C THR A 290 -29.34 3.63 10.57
N ILE A 291 -28.86 2.41 10.86
CA ILE A 291 -28.51 1.44 9.81
C ILE A 291 -29.76 0.98 9.03
N ALA A 292 -30.90 0.78 9.69
CA ALA A 292 -32.14 0.43 9.02
C ALA A 292 -32.62 1.56 8.09
N GLU A 293 -32.57 2.81 8.53
CA GLU A 293 -32.90 4.00 7.73
C GLU A 293 -31.98 4.11 6.51
N ARG A 294 -30.67 3.96 6.70
CA ARG A 294 -29.68 3.98 5.59
C ARG A 294 -29.91 2.88 4.58
N LYS A 295 -30.25 1.67 5.04
CA LYS A 295 -30.59 0.54 4.16
C LYS A 295 -31.83 0.85 3.32
N LEU A 296 -32.84 1.49 3.89
CA LEU A 296 -34.03 1.93 3.16
C LEU A 296 -33.70 3.03 2.14
N ALA A 297 -32.84 3.99 2.52
CA ALA A 297 -32.39 5.08 1.65
C ALA A 297 -31.57 4.61 0.43
N LEU A 298 -30.86 3.47 0.53
CA LEU A 298 -30.15 2.85 -0.60
C LEU A 298 -31.10 2.29 -1.67
N GLY A 299 -32.33 1.96 -1.29
CA GLY A 299 -33.34 1.42 -2.19
C GLY A 299 -33.00 0.07 -2.83
N PRO A 300 -33.80 -0.41 -3.78
CA PRO A 300 -33.59 -1.69 -4.45
C PRO A 300 -32.30 -1.69 -5.30
N TRP A 301 -31.85 -2.87 -5.70
CA TRP A 301 -30.74 -3.03 -6.62
C TRP A 301 -31.14 -2.51 -8.01
N THR A 302 -30.41 -1.51 -8.48
CA THR A 302 -30.54 -0.99 -9.83
C THR A 302 -29.55 -1.68 -10.78
N ILE A 303 -29.70 -1.48 -12.08
CA ILE A 303 -28.83 -2.08 -13.10
C ILE A 303 -27.36 -1.61 -12.89
N TYR A 304 -27.15 -0.38 -12.47
CA TYR A 304 -25.82 0.19 -12.35
C TYR A 304 -24.91 -0.53 -11.31
N PRO A 305 -25.29 -0.73 -10.03
CA PRO A 305 -24.50 -1.53 -9.11
C PRO A 305 -24.33 -3.00 -9.52
N ILE A 306 -25.36 -3.59 -10.18
CA ILE A 306 -25.27 -4.97 -10.66
C ILE A 306 -24.22 -5.09 -11.77
N LEU A 307 -24.24 -4.19 -12.73
CA LEU A 307 -23.26 -4.15 -13.82
C LEU A 307 -21.84 -3.91 -13.27
N ALA A 308 -21.69 -2.99 -12.31
CA ALA A 308 -20.43 -2.76 -11.62
C ALA A 308 -19.90 -4.05 -10.97
N LEU A 309 -20.76 -4.75 -10.25
CA LEU A 309 -20.42 -6.03 -9.61
C LEU A 309 -19.97 -7.08 -10.63
N ILE A 310 -20.70 -7.24 -11.72
CA ILE A 310 -20.37 -8.19 -12.80
C ILE A 310 -19.00 -7.87 -13.40
N LEU A 311 -18.73 -6.61 -13.72
CA LEU A 311 -17.45 -6.17 -14.31
C LEU A 311 -16.28 -6.38 -13.35
N ILE A 312 -16.47 -6.13 -12.05
CA ILE A 312 -15.45 -6.38 -11.02
C ILE A 312 -15.19 -7.90 -10.88
N ILE A 313 -16.25 -8.72 -10.89
CA ILE A 313 -16.09 -10.19 -10.86
C ILE A 313 -15.33 -10.68 -12.09
N ILE A 314 -15.63 -10.16 -13.28
CA ILE A 314 -14.89 -10.50 -14.51
C ILE A 314 -13.43 -10.06 -14.39
N ALA A 315 -13.13 -8.88 -13.86
CA ALA A 315 -11.75 -8.43 -13.63
C ALA A 315 -10.99 -9.38 -12.69
N CYS A 316 -11.63 -9.78 -11.58
CA CYS A 316 -11.07 -10.74 -10.64
C CYS A 316 -10.86 -12.12 -11.28
N PHE A 317 -11.82 -12.59 -12.07
CA PHE A 317 -11.71 -13.87 -12.78
C PHE A 317 -10.57 -13.86 -13.80
N LEU A 318 -10.44 -12.82 -14.61
CA LEU A 318 -9.35 -12.67 -15.57
C LEU A 318 -7.98 -12.58 -14.85
N ALA A 319 -7.92 -11.89 -13.71
CA ALA A 319 -6.69 -11.83 -12.92
C ALA A 319 -6.30 -13.18 -12.31
N ALA A 320 -7.29 -13.98 -11.84
CA ALA A 320 -7.08 -15.30 -11.28
C ALA A 320 -6.66 -16.33 -12.33
N THR A 321 -7.19 -16.24 -13.55
CA THR A 321 -6.96 -17.20 -14.64
C THR A 321 -5.82 -16.82 -15.56
N ARG A 322 -5.08 -15.73 -15.28
CA ARG A 322 -3.98 -15.27 -16.12
C ARG A 322 -2.87 -16.31 -16.27
N LYS A 323 -2.29 -16.74 -15.17
CA LYS A 323 -1.19 -17.72 -15.13
C LYS A 323 -1.31 -18.60 -13.90
N PRO A 324 -2.32 -19.48 -13.83
CA PRO A 324 -2.48 -20.40 -12.71
C PRO A 324 -1.46 -21.52 -12.81
N ILE A 325 -0.92 -21.98 -11.66
CA ILE A 325 0.09 -23.05 -11.63
C ILE A 325 -0.52 -24.43 -11.94
N ILE A 326 -1.82 -24.60 -11.70
CA ILE A 326 -2.51 -25.91 -11.74
C ILE A 326 -2.97 -26.26 -13.15
N TYR A 327 -3.26 -25.26 -13.99
CA TYR A 327 -3.72 -25.43 -15.36
C TYR A 327 -3.17 -24.32 -16.25
N MET A 328 -3.24 -24.50 -17.57
CA MET A 328 -2.79 -23.51 -18.56
C MET A 328 -3.67 -22.28 -18.50
N GLY A 329 -3.07 -21.11 -18.19
CA GLY A 329 -3.76 -19.84 -18.18
C GLY A 329 -3.90 -19.22 -19.56
N TRP A 330 -4.64 -18.12 -19.66
CA TRP A 330 -4.75 -17.41 -20.94
C TRP A 330 -3.45 -16.70 -21.35
N ASP A 331 -2.55 -16.39 -20.40
CA ASP A 331 -1.20 -15.85 -20.67
C ASP A 331 -0.23 -16.90 -21.23
N ASP A 332 -0.52 -18.19 -20.98
CA ASP A 332 0.29 -19.31 -21.47
C ASP A 332 -0.14 -19.78 -22.89
N LEU A 333 -1.18 -19.19 -23.49
CA LEU A 333 -1.65 -19.57 -24.84
C LEU A 333 -0.68 -19.15 -25.94
N ASP A 334 0.06 -18.07 -25.72
CA ASP A 334 1.12 -17.62 -26.61
C ASP A 334 2.39 -17.34 -25.80
N ASN A 335 3.34 -18.27 -25.87
CA ASN A 335 4.61 -18.16 -25.15
C ASN A 335 5.55 -17.06 -25.68
N SER A 336 5.20 -16.42 -26.80
CA SER A 336 6.00 -15.34 -27.38
C SER A 336 5.73 -13.97 -26.76
N ILE A 337 4.56 -13.78 -26.08
CA ILE A 337 4.11 -12.52 -25.53
C ILE A 337 3.69 -12.73 -24.07
N GLU A 338 4.44 -12.14 -23.13
CA GLU A 338 4.05 -12.12 -21.72
C GLU A 338 3.12 -10.95 -21.43
N SER A 339 1.89 -11.23 -20.99
CA SER A 339 0.93 -10.21 -20.57
C SER A 339 1.22 -9.74 -19.15
N GLY A 340 1.21 -8.43 -18.92
CA GLY A 340 1.43 -7.86 -17.59
C GLY A 340 0.30 -8.15 -16.59
N LEU A 341 0.61 -8.00 -15.31
CA LEU A 341 -0.39 -8.11 -14.22
C LEU A 341 -1.48 -7.04 -14.29
N SER A 342 -1.19 -5.91 -14.94
CA SER A 342 -2.12 -4.78 -15.09
C SER A 342 -3.23 -5.04 -16.12
N VAL A 343 -3.00 -5.93 -17.08
CA VAL A 343 -3.89 -6.14 -18.25
C VAL A 343 -5.35 -6.40 -17.86
N PRO A 344 -5.68 -7.31 -16.93
CA PRO A 344 -7.07 -7.53 -16.52
C PRO A 344 -7.74 -6.30 -15.92
N SER A 345 -7.05 -5.60 -15.04
CA SER A 345 -7.61 -4.44 -14.33
C SER A 345 -7.76 -3.21 -15.24
N ILE A 346 -6.77 -2.94 -16.08
CA ILE A 346 -6.84 -1.83 -17.07
C ILE A 346 -7.83 -2.14 -18.17
N GLY A 347 -7.88 -3.38 -18.68
CA GLY A 347 -8.85 -3.79 -19.69
C GLY A 347 -10.29 -3.58 -19.22
N MET A 348 -10.60 -3.95 -17.98
CA MET A 348 -11.92 -3.69 -17.40
C MET A 348 -12.16 -2.20 -17.13
N ALA A 349 -11.12 -1.44 -16.75
CA ALA A 349 -11.24 0.00 -16.57
C ALA A 349 -11.64 0.72 -17.87
N ILE A 350 -11.16 0.29 -19.01
CA ILE A 350 -11.58 0.82 -20.33
C ILE A 350 -13.10 0.63 -20.51
N LEU A 351 -13.64 -0.52 -20.15
CA LEU A 351 -15.08 -0.78 -20.23
C LEU A 351 -15.91 0.12 -19.32
N PHE A 352 -15.36 0.58 -18.17
CA PHE A 352 -16.05 1.54 -17.31
C PHE A 352 -16.30 2.89 -17.98
N PHE A 353 -15.45 3.28 -18.92
CA PHE A 353 -15.64 4.50 -19.69
C PHE A 353 -16.48 4.28 -20.95
N ALA A 354 -16.49 3.07 -21.50
CA ALA A 354 -17.23 2.75 -22.71
C ALA A 354 -18.73 2.47 -22.46
N ILE A 355 -19.05 1.84 -21.33
CA ILE A 355 -20.42 1.42 -21.01
C ILE A 355 -21.19 2.57 -20.35
N PRO A 356 -22.42 2.88 -20.82
CA PRO A 356 -23.26 3.92 -20.23
C PRO A 356 -23.85 3.46 -18.88
N ALA A 357 -23.92 4.39 -17.91
CA ALA A 357 -24.49 4.14 -16.59
C ALA A 357 -26.01 3.95 -16.58
N ASN A 358 -26.68 4.41 -17.64
CA ASN A 358 -28.11 4.27 -17.82
C ASN A 358 -28.46 3.76 -19.21
N TYR A 359 -29.54 3.01 -19.28
CA TYR A 359 -30.02 2.38 -20.51
C TYR A 359 -31.27 3.09 -21.06
N TYR A 360 -31.33 4.43 -21.00
CA TYR A 360 -32.45 5.20 -21.54
C TYR A 360 -32.70 4.90 -23.00
N PHE A 361 -31.64 4.68 -23.78
CA PHE A 361 -31.74 4.27 -25.16
C PHE A 361 -32.54 2.97 -25.34
N CYS A 362 -32.23 1.92 -24.56
CA CYS A 362 -32.97 0.67 -24.61
C CYS A 362 -34.43 0.84 -24.16
N LYS A 363 -34.69 1.64 -23.13
CA LYS A 363 -36.04 1.96 -22.69
C LYS A 363 -36.84 2.69 -23.77
N TYR A 364 -36.23 3.58 -24.53
CA TYR A 364 -36.87 4.24 -25.66
C TYR A 364 -37.20 3.27 -26.76
N TYR A 365 -36.23 2.50 -27.26
CA TYR A 365 -36.42 1.60 -28.39
C TYR A 365 -37.24 0.36 -28.06
N VAL A 366 -37.06 -0.26 -26.90
CA VAL A 366 -37.73 -1.50 -26.51
C VAL A 366 -39.07 -1.22 -25.83
N CYS A 367 -39.09 -0.27 -24.87
CA CYS A 367 -40.26 0.01 -24.03
C CYS A 367 -41.06 1.24 -24.51
N ARG A 368 -40.62 1.94 -25.54
CA ARG A 368 -41.22 3.18 -26.09
C ARG A 368 -41.54 4.24 -25.05
N GLN A 369 -40.70 4.33 -23.99
CA GLN A 369 -40.83 5.35 -22.97
C GLN A 369 -40.13 6.65 -23.40
N PRO A 370 -40.66 7.83 -23.05
CA PRO A 370 -40.02 9.11 -23.40
C PRO A 370 -38.62 9.19 -22.82
N VAL A 371 -37.64 9.55 -23.63
CA VAL A 371 -36.24 9.77 -23.25
C VAL A 371 -36.09 11.15 -22.65
N LYS A 372 -35.41 11.28 -21.51
CA LYS A 372 -34.96 12.59 -21.04
C LYS A 372 -33.84 13.08 -21.96
N GLU A 373 -33.89 14.35 -22.35
CA GLU A 373 -32.82 15.00 -23.10
C GLU A 373 -31.50 14.91 -22.33
N GLY A 374 -30.42 14.58 -23.02
CA GLY A 374 -29.07 14.55 -22.50
C GLY A 374 -28.27 13.30 -22.89
N THR A 375 -26.96 13.42 -22.85
CA THR A 375 -26.04 12.30 -23.11
C THR A 375 -26.03 11.33 -21.95
N ALA A 376 -25.97 10.04 -22.21
CA ALA A 376 -25.76 9.03 -21.18
C ALA A 376 -24.32 9.14 -20.64
N ASN A 377 -24.18 9.36 -19.35
CA ASN A 377 -22.87 9.34 -18.70
C ASN A 377 -22.31 7.91 -18.71
N SER A 378 -20.98 7.79 -18.85
CA SER A 378 -20.28 6.52 -18.63
C SER A 378 -20.40 6.05 -17.18
N LEU A 379 -20.11 4.77 -16.93
CA LEU A 379 -20.14 4.20 -15.58
C LEU A 379 -19.22 4.98 -14.62
N VAL A 380 -18.05 5.42 -15.09
CA VAL A 380 -17.11 6.26 -14.33
C VAL A 380 -16.68 7.44 -15.17
N SER A 381 -16.67 8.63 -14.59
CA SER A 381 -16.15 9.82 -15.26
C SER A 381 -14.65 9.98 -14.98
N TRP A 382 -13.89 10.48 -15.97
CA TRP A 382 -12.47 10.78 -15.79
C TRP A 382 -12.21 11.76 -14.64
N LYS A 383 -13.12 12.70 -14.43
CA LYS A 383 -13.07 13.64 -13.29
C LYS A 383 -13.12 12.90 -11.96
N ALA A 384 -13.97 11.88 -11.81
CA ALA A 384 -14.04 11.07 -10.61
C ALA A 384 -12.74 10.29 -10.37
N VAL A 385 -12.15 9.73 -11.42
CA VAL A 385 -10.85 9.04 -11.36
C VAL A 385 -9.77 10.02 -10.92
N ASN A 386 -9.65 11.16 -11.58
CA ASN A 386 -8.60 12.14 -11.27
C ASN A 386 -8.65 12.66 -9.82
N ASN A 387 -9.86 12.92 -9.31
CA ASN A 387 -10.04 13.45 -7.96
C ASN A 387 -9.82 12.41 -6.84
N ASN A 388 -10.06 11.12 -7.14
CA ASN A 388 -9.99 10.06 -6.13
C ASN A 388 -8.73 9.20 -6.23
N THR A 389 -7.90 9.40 -7.25
CA THR A 389 -6.61 8.72 -7.39
C THR A 389 -5.58 9.33 -6.44
N PRO A 390 -4.88 8.52 -5.63
CA PRO A 390 -3.86 9.01 -4.70
C PRO A 390 -2.52 9.25 -5.43
N TRP A 391 -2.47 10.23 -6.30
CA TRP A 391 -1.32 10.52 -7.18
C TRP A 391 0.01 10.60 -6.44
N GLY A 392 0.04 11.27 -5.28
CA GLY A 392 1.28 11.44 -4.51
C GLY A 392 1.90 10.11 -4.06
N GLU A 393 1.06 9.15 -3.62
CA GLU A 393 1.53 7.82 -3.22
C GLU A 393 1.94 6.98 -4.42
N ILE A 394 1.24 7.10 -5.54
CA ILE A 394 1.59 6.37 -6.77
C ILE A 394 2.95 6.84 -7.29
N PHE A 395 3.22 8.16 -7.29
CA PHE A 395 4.54 8.69 -7.64
C PHE A 395 5.61 8.22 -6.65
N MET A 396 5.31 8.13 -5.34
CA MET A 396 6.24 7.56 -4.35
C MET A 396 6.55 6.09 -4.62
N LEU A 397 5.57 5.30 -5.05
CA LEU A 397 5.80 3.92 -5.50
C LEU A 397 6.74 3.90 -6.71
N GLY A 398 6.55 4.81 -7.67
CA GLY A 398 7.45 5.02 -8.81
C GLY A 398 8.89 5.36 -8.38
N ALA A 399 9.03 6.22 -7.37
CA ALA A 399 10.34 6.51 -6.77
C ALA A 399 10.99 5.26 -6.16
N GLY A 400 10.20 4.35 -5.59
CA GLY A 400 10.70 3.06 -5.11
C GLY A 400 11.22 2.16 -6.23
N PHE A 401 10.56 2.11 -7.38
CA PHE A 401 11.09 1.41 -8.56
C PHE A 401 12.39 2.06 -9.06
N ALA A 402 12.44 3.38 -9.08
CA ALA A 402 13.66 4.11 -9.43
C ALA A 402 14.79 3.85 -8.43
N ALA A 403 14.50 3.72 -7.13
CA ALA A 403 15.48 3.37 -6.11
C ALA A 403 16.10 1.99 -6.35
N ALA A 404 15.29 0.96 -6.69
CA ALA A 404 15.81 -0.35 -7.04
C ALA A 404 16.72 -0.31 -8.28
N PHE A 405 16.32 0.45 -9.31
CA PHE A 405 17.15 0.65 -10.49
C PHE A 405 18.45 1.37 -10.15
N CYS A 406 18.40 2.46 -9.39
CA CYS A 406 19.57 3.25 -9.02
C CYS A 406 20.52 2.51 -8.06
N SER A 407 20.01 1.62 -7.19
CA SER A 407 20.86 0.76 -6.36
C SER A 407 21.72 -0.18 -7.21
N GLN A 408 21.18 -0.65 -8.33
CA GLN A 408 21.92 -1.45 -9.31
C GLN A 408 22.91 -0.57 -10.10
N ALA A 409 22.45 0.57 -10.62
CA ALA A 409 23.24 1.48 -11.44
C ALA A 409 24.43 2.11 -10.68
N SER A 410 24.28 2.39 -9.38
CA SER A 410 25.34 2.91 -8.52
C SER A 410 26.41 1.88 -8.15
N GLY A 411 26.16 0.58 -8.40
CA GLY A 411 27.03 -0.51 -8.00
C GLY A 411 26.86 -0.96 -6.55
N LEU A 412 25.88 -0.41 -5.80
CA LEU A 412 25.66 -0.78 -4.38
C LEU A 412 25.41 -2.27 -4.22
N ASN A 413 24.58 -2.86 -5.07
CA ASN A 413 24.24 -4.28 -4.98
C ASN A 413 25.46 -5.17 -5.23
N ALA A 414 26.32 -4.82 -6.19
CA ALA A 414 27.56 -5.53 -6.45
C ALA A 414 28.54 -5.41 -5.28
N TYR A 415 28.71 -4.21 -4.74
CA TYR A 415 29.57 -3.94 -3.58
C TYR A 415 29.15 -4.78 -2.36
N VAL A 416 27.85 -4.85 -2.05
CA VAL A 416 27.33 -5.66 -0.95
C VAL A 416 27.55 -7.15 -1.21
N ALA A 417 27.29 -7.63 -2.43
CA ALA A 417 27.50 -9.05 -2.79
C ALA A 417 28.98 -9.45 -2.68
N ASP A 418 29.90 -8.63 -3.19
CA ASP A 418 31.33 -8.90 -3.14
C ASP A 418 31.84 -8.86 -1.69
N SER A 419 31.43 -7.89 -0.89
CA SER A 419 31.75 -7.82 0.54
C SER A 419 31.28 -9.06 1.31
N MET A 420 30.07 -9.58 0.99
CA MET A 420 29.57 -10.81 1.60
C MET A 420 30.32 -12.06 1.12
N LYS A 421 30.80 -12.05 -0.13
CA LYS A 421 31.59 -13.16 -0.67
C LYS A 421 32.98 -13.21 -0.03
N GLU A 422 33.62 -12.07 0.15
CA GLU A 422 34.95 -11.96 0.75
C GLU A 422 34.98 -12.21 2.25
N HIS A 423 33.86 -12.04 2.94
CA HIS A 423 33.79 -12.27 4.39
C HIS A 423 33.96 -13.74 4.72
N THR A 424 35.17 -14.11 5.13
CA THR A 424 35.58 -15.46 5.50
C THR A 424 36.12 -15.45 6.95
N GLY A 425 35.69 -16.39 7.79
CA GLY A 425 36.14 -16.47 9.17
C GLY A 425 35.17 -17.26 10.06
N GLU A 426 35.52 -17.46 11.31
CA GLU A 426 34.65 -18.09 12.30
C GLU A 426 33.39 -17.25 12.48
N GLY A 427 32.21 -17.88 12.36
CA GLY A 427 30.91 -17.18 12.41
C GLY A 427 30.49 -16.49 11.12
N SER A 428 31.26 -16.58 10.02
CA SER A 428 30.90 -15.93 8.75
C SER A 428 29.53 -16.37 8.21
N GLY A 429 29.15 -17.63 8.40
CA GLY A 429 27.83 -18.15 8.01
C GLY A 429 26.69 -17.44 8.72
N THR A 430 26.76 -17.32 10.03
CA THR A 430 25.75 -16.62 10.85
C THR A 430 25.68 -15.13 10.51
N PHE A 431 26.85 -14.49 10.33
CA PHE A 431 26.90 -13.08 9.92
C PHE A 431 26.26 -12.85 8.56
N LYS A 432 26.59 -13.67 7.55
CA LYS A 432 25.99 -13.61 6.21
C LYS A 432 24.47 -13.81 6.26
N PHE A 433 24.03 -14.77 7.07
CA PHE A 433 22.60 -15.06 7.26
C PHE A 433 21.85 -13.87 7.84
N ILE A 434 22.31 -13.31 8.96
CA ILE A 434 21.68 -12.17 9.61
C ILE A 434 21.75 -10.92 8.74
N SER A 435 22.89 -10.64 8.12
CA SER A 435 23.07 -9.48 7.25
C SER A 435 22.19 -9.58 6.00
N GLY A 436 22.01 -10.77 5.42
CA GLY A 436 21.08 -10.99 4.30
C GLY A 436 19.64 -10.68 4.68
N ALA A 437 19.16 -11.20 5.81
CA ALA A 437 17.81 -10.95 6.29
C ALA A 437 17.55 -9.48 6.61
N LEU A 438 18.50 -8.80 7.27
CA LEU A 438 18.41 -7.37 7.57
C LEU A 438 18.45 -6.52 6.30
N TYR A 439 19.38 -6.81 5.40
CA TYR A 439 19.52 -6.06 4.16
C TYR A 439 18.28 -6.21 3.25
N GLY A 440 17.71 -7.42 3.14
CA GLY A 440 16.45 -7.65 2.44
C GLY A 440 15.31 -6.80 3.01
N THR A 441 15.17 -6.74 4.33
CA THR A 441 14.17 -5.89 5.00
C THR A 441 14.42 -4.40 4.76
N LEU A 442 15.68 -3.94 4.77
CA LEU A 442 16.02 -2.54 4.48
C LEU A 442 15.72 -2.16 3.03
N LEU A 443 15.97 -3.05 2.07
CA LEU A 443 15.64 -2.80 0.67
C LEU A 443 14.13 -2.60 0.48
N THR A 444 13.28 -3.32 1.21
CA THR A 444 11.82 -3.15 1.13
C THR A 444 11.32 -1.82 1.73
N MET A 445 12.12 -1.11 2.52
CA MET A 445 11.80 0.24 2.98
C MET A 445 11.97 1.29 1.87
N LEU A 446 12.90 1.08 0.94
CA LEU A 446 13.21 2.01 -0.14
C LEU A 446 12.51 1.67 -1.44
N SER A 447 12.22 0.38 -1.66
CA SER A 447 11.76 -0.13 -2.95
C SER A 447 10.72 -1.23 -2.77
N PRO A 448 9.76 -1.36 -3.69
CA PRO A 448 8.86 -2.50 -3.71
C PRO A 448 9.64 -3.81 -3.87
N ALA A 449 9.26 -4.85 -3.13
CA ALA A 449 9.95 -6.14 -3.19
C ALA A 449 10.06 -6.72 -4.61
N THR A 450 9.03 -6.55 -5.43
CA THR A 450 9.04 -6.98 -6.83
C THR A 450 10.10 -6.28 -7.67
N ALA A 451 10.38 -5.00 -7.41
CA ALA A 451 11.46 -4.27 -8.07
C ALA A 451 12.83 -4.79 -7.63
N VAL A 452 12.99 -4.99 -6.32
CA VAL A 452 14.22 -5.56 -5.74
C VAL A 452 14.48 -6.96 -6.29
N CYS A 453 13.47 -7.83 -6.36
CA CYS A 453 13.60 -9.18 -6.91
C CYS A 453 14.06 -9.17 -8.38
N ARG A 454 13.50 -8.28 -9.20
CA ARG A 454 13.85 -8.24 -10.63
C ARG A 454 15.19 -7.59 -10.91
N LEU A 455 15.52 -6.51 -10.20
CA LEU A 455 16.68 -5.66 -10.52
C LEU A 455 17.90 -5.95 -9.64
N SER A 456 17.68 -6.19 -8.34
CA SER A 456 18.77 -6.29 -7.37
C SER A 456 19.14 -7.73 -7.02
N LEU A 457 18.16 -8.62 -6.90
CA LEU A 457 18.38 -10.01 -6.44
C LEU A 457 19.38 -10.78 -7.32
N PRO A 458 19.35 -10.72 -8.67
CA PRO A 458 20.31 -11.46 -9.49
C PRO A 458 21.77 -11.10 -9.22
N THR A 459 22.04 -9.84 -8.90
CA THR A 459 23.39 -9.38 -8.52
C THR A 459 23.73 -9.79 -7.09
N LEU A 460 22.79 -9.68 -6.16
CA LEU A 460 22.99 -10.01 -4.74
C LEU A 460 23.17 -11.50 -4.49
N MET A 461 22.66 -12.37 -5.37
CA MET A 461 22.88 -13.82 -5.30
C MET A 461 24.36 -14.20 -5.41
N LYS A 462 25.19 -13.38 -6.04
CA LYS A 462 26.64 -13.59 -6.12
C LYS A 462 27.33 -13.58 -4.74
N GLY A 463 26.68 -13.07 -3.71
CA GLY A 463 27.14 -13.11 -2.31
C GLY A 463 27.12 -14.50 -1.65
N GLY A 464 26.58 -15.50 -2.35
CA GLY A 464 26.48 -16.90 -1.90
C GLY A 464 25.13 -17.25 -1.29
N SER A 465 24.79 -18.55 -1.27
CA SER A 465 23.47 -19.06 -0.84
C SER A 465 23.13 -18.70 0.61
N THR A 466 24.12 -18.73 1.51
CA THR A 466 23.97 -18.39 2.94
C THR A 466 23.52 -16.93 3.15
N PHE A 467 23.84 -16.03 2.21
CA PHE A 467 23.41 -14.63 2.23
C PHE A 467 22.10 -14.41 1.43
N SER A 468 22.03 -15.02 0.23
CA SER A 468 20.97 -14.72 -0.72
C SER A 468 19.62 -15.35 -0.36
N LEU A 469 19.58 -16.52 0.28
CA LEU A 469 18.33 -17.15 0.69
C LEU A 469 17.60 -16.36 1.80
N PRO A 470 18.26 -16.01 2.94
CA PRO A 470 17.60 -15.17 3.94
C PRO A 470 17.28 -13.78 3.42
N LEU A 471 18.08 -13.21 2.51
CA LEU A 471 17.76 -11.95 1.84
C LEU A 471 16.47 -12.08 1.02
N ALA A 472 16.37 -13.07 0.14
CA ALA A 472 15.22 -13.28 -0.73
C ALA A 472 13.93 -13.54 0.04
N THR A 473 13.98 -14.33 1.12
CA THR A 473 12.84 -14.58 1.99
C THR A 473 12.45 -13.33 2.81
N ALA A 474 13.41 -12.54 3.23
CA ALA A 474 13.17 -11.27 3.94
C ALA A 474 12.54 -10.18 3.06
N LEU A 475 12.58 -10.29 1.74
CA LEU A 475 11.85 -9.39 0.83
C LEU A 475 10.32 -9.47 1.01
N HIS A 476 9.81 -10.48 1.70
CA HIS A 476 8.40 -10.55 2.09
C HIS A 476 8.06 -9.65 3.29
N ASN A 477 9.06 -9.10 3.96
CA ASN A 477 8.89 -8.21 5.12
C ASN A 477 8.55 -6.77 4.69
N GLN A 478 7.36 -6.57 4.13
CA GLN A 478 6.92 -5.36 3.45
C GLN A 478 5.93 -4.53 4.29
N PHE A 479 6.16 -4.42 5.62
CA PHE A 479 5.20 -3.80 6.53
C PHE A 479 5.59 -2.39 7.01
N LEU A 480 6.83 -1.97 6.77
CA LEU A 480 7.36 -0.76 7.40
C LEU A 480 6.89 0.54 6.74
N LEU A 481 6.77 0.56 5.41
CA LEU A 481 6.41 1.78 4.68
C LEU A 481 5.37 1.52 3.58
N PRO A 482 4.56 2.52 3.23
CA PRO A 482 3.59 2.40 2.14
C PRO A 482 4.21 2.06 0.79
N ILE A 483 5.41 2.53 0.51
CA ILE A 483 6.16 2.29 -0.75
C ILE A 483 6.55 0.83 -0.96
N SER A 484 6.57 0.01 0.10
CA SER A 484 7.02 -1.39 0.05
C SER A 484 6.15 -2.27 -0.85
N THR A 485 4.86 -1.97 -0.99
CA THR A 485 3.92 -2.72 -1.84
C THR A 485 2.89 -1.83 -2.52
N PRO A 486 2.39 -2.21 -3.71
CA PRO A 486 1.27 -1.55 -4.35
C PRO A 486 0.00 -1.48 -3.47
N SER A 487 -0.33 -2.54 -2.73
CA SER A 487 -1.49 -2.57 -1.82
C SER A 487 -1.37 -1.55 -0.69
N ASN A 488 -0.20 -1.46 -0.05
CA ASN A 488 0.07 -0.47 1.00
C ASN A 488 -0.05 0.96 0.45
N THR A 489 0.47 1.20 -0.75
CA THR A 489 0.42 2.49 -1.45
C THR A 489 -1.02 2.97 -1.65
N ILE A 490 -1.92 2.11 -2.17
CA ILE A 490 -3.32 2.46 -2.39
C ILE A 490 -4.01 2.83 -1.06
N ILE A 491 -3.81 2.00 -0.04
CA ILE A 491 -4.48 2.16 1.26
C ILE A 491 -3.95 3.39 2.00
N ALA A 492 -2.64 3.62 2.00
CA ALA A 492 -2.05 4.82 2.57
C ALA A 492 -2.57 6.10 1.91
N GLY A 493 -2.72 6.07 0.57
CA GLY A 493 -3.21 7.20 -0.19
C GLY A 493 -4.69 7.48 0.01
N TRP A 494 -5.55 6.47 -0.04
CA TRP A 494 -6.99 6.64 0.20
C TRP A 494 -7.33 6.94 1.65
N GLY A 495 -6.63 6.29 2.58
CA GLY A 495 -6.79 6.51 4.01
C GLY A 495 -6.08 7.77 4.53
N ASN A 496 -5.28 8.46 3.72
CA ASN A 496 -4.41 9.56 4.14
C ASN A 496 -3.57 9.22 5.40
N ILE A 497 -3.04 7.98 5.45
CA ILE A 497 -2.26 7.48 6.58
C ILE A 497 -0.83 8.02 6.47
N ARG A 498 -0.30 8.56 7.56
CA ARG A 498 1.09 9.06 7.59
C ARG A 498 2.08 7.88 7.53
N PRO A 499 3.20 7.98 6.78
CA PRO A 499 4.20 6.92 6.72
C PRO A 499 4.74 6.48 8.08
N PHE A 500 4.91 7.42 9.03
CA PHE A 500 5.30 7.11 10.39
C PHE A 500 4.29 6.20 11.13
N GLN A 501 2.98 6.39 10.89
CA GLN A 501 1.94 5.53 11.49
C GLN A 501 1.98 4.11 10.91
N PHE A 502 2.29 3.99 9.60
CA PHE A 502 2.58 2.72 8.96
C PHE A 502 3.78 2.02 9.61
N MET A 503 4.88 2.74 9.76
CA MET A 503 6.10 2.22 10.38
C MET A 503 5.83 1.74 11.82
N LEU A 504 5.09 2.49 12.60
CA LEU A 504 4.72 2.11 13.97
C LEU A 504 3.85 0.84 14.00
N ALA A 505 2.87 0.75 13.10
CA ALA A 505 2.00 -0.43 12.98
C ALA A 505 2.76 -1.66 12.50
N GLY A 506 3.66 -1.49 11.53
CA GLY A 506 4.40 -2.57 10.89
C GLY A 506 5.64 -3.05 11.65
N SER A 507 6.20 -2.24 12.55
CA SER A 507 7.48 -2.54 13.22
C SER A 507 7.48 -3.88 13.98
N VAL A 508 6.45 -4.13 14.78
CA VAL A 508 6.34 -5.37 15.55
C VAL A 508 6.13 -6.56 14.62
N ILE A 509 5.25 -6.42 13.64
CA ILE A 509 4.99 -7.47 12.64
C ILE A 509 6.28 -7.78 11.87
N ALA A 510 7.02 -6.76 11.46
CA ALA A 510 8.28 -6.89 10.75
C ALA A 510 9.35 -7.65 11.56
N ILE A 511 9.46 -7.35 12.85
CA ILE A 511 10.41 -8.05 13.76
C ILE A 511 10.01 -9.51 13.90
N PHE A 512 8.73 -9.81 14.16
CA PHE A 512 8.26 -11.19 14.29
C PHE A 512 8.41 -11.97 12.99
N MET A 513 8.09 -11.36 11.84
CA MET A 513 8.30 -11.97 10.53
C MET A 513 9.77 -12.26 10.27
N LEU A 514 10.66 -11.32 10.59
CA LEU A 514 12.10 -11.50 10.42
C LEU A 514 12.61 -12.70 11.23
N ILE A 515 12.23 -12.81 12.51
CA ILE A 515 12.60 -13.91 13.39
C ILE A 515 12.03 -15.23 12.86
N ALA A 516 10.76 -15.26 12.47
CA ALA A 516 10.11 -16.47 11.98
C ALA A 516 10.71 -16.94 10.64
N ILE A 517 10.98 -16.02 9.72
CA ILE A 517 11.66 -16.31 8.44
C ILE A 517 13.07 -16.85 8.70
N ALA A 518 13.83 -16.21 9.59
CA ALA A 518 15.16 -16.65 9.94
C ALA A 518 15.14 -18.07 10.55
N GLY A 519 14.19 -18.35 11.45
CA GLY A 519 14.01 -19.68 12.02
C GLY A 519 13.68 -20.75 11.00
N MET A 520 12.73 -20.50 10.09
CA MET A 520 12.31 -21.44 9.06
C MET A 520 13.40 -21.68 8.00
N THR A 521 14.11 -20.62 7.58
CA THR A 521 15.23 -20.78 6.64
C THR A 521 16.39 -21.55 7.26
N ALA A 522 16.70 -21.34 8.57
CA ALA A 522 17.70 -22.11 9.29
C ALA A 522 17.31 -23.61 9.35
N ILE A 523 16.09 -23.95 9.73
CA ILE A 523 15.62 -25.34 9.80
C ILE A 523 15.80 -26.05 8.45
N ILE A 524 15.41 -25.39 7.35
CA ILE A 524 15.45 -25.99 6.01
C ILE A 524 16.88 -26.04 5.44
N SER A 525 17.78 -25.14 5.85
CA SER A 525 19.18 -25.20 5.44
C SER A 525 19.97 -26.31 6.15
N PHE A 526 19.46 -26.82 7.28
CA PHE A 526 20.06 -27.93 8.04
C PHE A 526 19.41 -29.30 7.72
N SER A 527 18.25 -29.34 7.07
CA SER A 527 17.61 -30.54 6.55
C SER A 527 17.98 -30.80 5.09
#